data_3a8d730e4d54cbeafd9cd2cb4d3ced90
#
_entry.id   3a8d730e4d54cbeafd9cd2cb4d3ced90
#
_cell.length_a   1.000
_cell.length_b   1.000
_cell.length_c   1.000
_cell.angle_alpha   90.00
_cell.angle_beta   90.00
_cell.angle_gamma   90.00
#
_symmetry.space_group_name_H-M   'P 1'
#
loop_
_entity.id
_entity.type
_entity.pdbx_description
1 polymer ?
#
loop_
_entity_poly.entity_id
_entity_poly.type
_entity_poly.pdbx_seq_one_letter_code
_entity_poly.pdbx_strand_id
1 'polypeptide(L)'
;ALGLGAQGFVSDVVNGFFILLEQQIDVGDVVQIGTTKGTVAAIGLRTTQVLSADGTLTYIQNRNITMVQNFSRHNLTANVDIQITPTTPLDQVEAIVKKAGPSLLKEVDGLIKEPDVTGPTTDQMGRLVFRVVITARSGTQGSAAATCLATYLKDLNDAEVPLDNEWG
;
A
#
# COMPACT_ATOMS: atom_id res chain seq x y z
N ALA A 1 27.70 -28.18 -25.96
CA ALA A 1 28.04 -26.74 -25.98
C ALA A 1 26.81 -25.86 -26.18
N LEU A 2 25.90 -26.23 -27.10
CA LEU A 2 24.64 -25.48 -27.32
C LEU A 2 23.70 -25.53 -26.11
N GLY A 3 23.69 -26.61 -25.35
CA GLY A 3 22.86 -26.77 -24.17
C GLY A 3 23.19 -25.75 -23.04
N LEU A 4 24.45 -25.46 -22.82
CA LEU A 4 24.89 -24.48 -21.83
C LEU A 4 24.51 -23.03 -22.23
N GLY A 5 24.64 -22.72 -23.53
CA GLY A 5 24.24 -21.40 -24.05
C GLY A 5 22.73 -21.15 -24.01
N ALA A 6 21.91 -22.19 -24.13
CA ALA A 6 20.45 -22.09 -24.13
C ALA A 6 19.82 -22.20 -22.72
N GLN A 7 20.58 -22.54 -21.69
CA GLN A 7 20.05 -22.79 -20.34
C GLN A 7 19.26 -21.59 -19.78
N GLY A 8 19.77 -20.38 -19.94
CA GLY A 8 19.09 -19.18 -19.47
C GLY A 8 17.75 -18.96 -20.19
N PHE A 9 17.73 -19.16 -21.50
CA PHE A 9 16.50 -19.05 -22.29
C PHE A 9 15.44 -20.08 -21.87
N VAL A 10 15.83 -21.33 -21.71
CA VAL A 10 14.92 -22.39 -21.26
C VAL A 10 14.37 -22.08 -19.87
N SER A 11 15.23 -21.63 -18.95
CA SER A 11 14.80 -21.23 -17.60
C SER A 11 13.81 -20.07 -17.64
N ASP A 12 14.01 -19.08 -18.48
CA ASP A 12 13.09 -17.93 -18.64
C ASP A 12 11.71 -18.41 -19.13
N VAL A 13 11.69 -19.27 -20.15
CA VAL A 13 10.45 -19.79 -20.76
C VAL A 13 9.68 -20.65 -19.77
N VAL A 14 10.36 -21.56 -19.10
CA VAL A 14 9.74 -22.47 -18.12
C VAL A 14 9.20 -21.68 -16.94
N ASN A 15 9.96 -20.72 -16.42
CA ASN A 15 9.51 -19.91 -15.30
C ASN A 15 8.32 -19.02 -15.67
N GLY A 16 8.37 -18.40 -16.85
CA GLY A 16 7.25 -17.59 -17.37
C GLY A 16 5.98 -18.43 -17.55
N PHE A 17 6.11 -19.66 -18.04
CA PHE A 17 4.99 -20.60 -18.18
C PHE A 17 4.34 -20.90 -16.81
N PHE A 18 5.14 -21.19 -15.78
CA PHE A 18 4.60 -21.46 -14.45
C PHE A 18 3.97 -20.22 -13.81
N ILE A 19 4.53 -19.03 -14.00
CA ILE A 19 3.94 -17.79 -13.54
C ILE A 19 2.51 -17.62 -14.08
N LEU A 20 2.31 -17.89 -15.37
CA LEU A 20 1.00 -17.83 -16.01
C LEU A 20 0.09 -18.97 -15.59
N LEU A 21 0.60 -20.20 -15.53
CA LEU A 21 -0.17 -21.39 -15.20
C LEU A 21 -0.72 -21.31 -13.76
N GLU A 22 0.09 -20.84 -12.83
CA GLU A 22 -0.28 -20.68 -11.43
C GLU A 22 -1.04 -19.38 -11.16
N GLN A 23 -1.21 -18.56 -12.18
CA GLN A 23 -1.89 -17.24 -12.09
C GLN A 23 -1.33 -16.36 -10.97
N GLN A 24 -0.02 -16.36 -10.80
CA GLN A 24 0.65 -15.55 -9.78
C GLN A 24 0.47 -14.06 -10.04
N ILE A 25 0.51 -13.67 -11.31
CA ILE A 25 0.30 -12.29 -11.77
C ILE A 25 -0.47 -12.28 -13.10
N ASP A 26 -1.21 -11.20 -13.31
CA ASP A 26 -1.84 -10.89 -14.59
C ASP A 26 -1.40 -9.50 -15.05
N VAL A 27 -1.51 -9.23 -16.35
CA VAL A 27 -1.31 -7.89 -16.90
C VAL A 27 -2.32 -6.93 -16.25
N GLY A 28 -1.82 -5.82 -15.73
CA GLY A 28 -2.61 -4.84 -14.99
C GLY A 28 -2.53 -4.99 -13.46
N ASP A 29 -2.01 -6.10 -12.94
CA ASP A 29 -1.78 -6.26 -11.50
C ASP A 29 -0.68 -5.33 -11.00
N VAL A 30 -0.86 -4.77 -9.81
CA VAL A 30 0.20 -4.07 -9.09
C VAL A 30 1.00 -5.09 -8.30
N VAL A 31 2.29 -5.17 -8.59
CA VAL A 31 3.19 -6.18 -8.01
C VAL A 31 4.49 -5.55 -7.53
N GLN A 32 5.19 -6.27 -6.66
CA GLN A 32 6.59 -6.02 -6.37
C GLN A 32 7.40 -7.29 -6.63
N ILE A 33 8.43 -7.15 -7.45
CA ILE A 33 9.37 -8.21 -7.81
C ILE A 33 10.76 -7.71 -7.44
N GLY A 34 11.37 -8.31 -6.41
CA GLY A 34 12.59 -7.78 -5.83
C GLY A 34 12.37 -6.36 -5.28
N THR A 35 13.11 -5.40 -5.81
CA THR A 35 12.98 -3.98 -5.45
C THR A 35 12.08 -3.18 -6.40
N THR A 36 11.59 -3.81 -7.47
CA THR A 36 10.75 -3.17 -8.49
C THR A 36 9.27 -3.30 -8.15
N LYS A 37 8.63 -2.17 -7.92
CA LYS A 37 7.17 -2.09 -7.69
C LYS A 37 6.50 -1.33 -8.82
N GLY A 38 5.40 -1.86 -9.32
CA GLY A 38 4.63 -1.21 -10.38
C GLY A 38 3.52 -2.11 -10.92
N THR A 39 2.95 -1.68 -12.03
CA THR A 39 1.89 -2.41 -12.73
C THR A 39 2.51 -3.33 -13.79
N VAL A 40 2.05 -4.56 -13.85
CA VAL A 40 2.47 -5.50 -14.90
C VAL A 40 1.96 -5.00 -16.25
N ALA A 41 2.88 -4.57 -17.10
CA ALA A 41 2.57 -4.06 -18.44
C ALA A 41 2.47 -5.17 -19.48
N ALA A 42 3.32 -6.19 -19.37
CA ALA A 42 3.33 -7.36 -20.25
C ALA A 42 4.02 -8.55 -19.60
N ILE A 43 3.61 -9.74 -19.98
CA ILE A 43 4.26 -11.00 -19.63
C ILE A 43 4.67 -11.67 -20.94
N GLY A 44 5.95 -11.63 -21.23
CA GLY A 44 6.52 -12.17 -22.44
C GLY A 44 7.15 -13.54 -22.26
N LEU A 45 7.68 -14.08 -23.34
CA LEU A 45 8.32 -15.40 -23.36
C LEU A 45 9.54 -15.46 -22.42
N ARG A 46 10.34 -14.40 -22.39
CA ARG A 46 11.58 -14.31 -21.60
C ARG A 46 11.53 -13.29 -20.49
N THR A 47 10.72 -12.24 -20.65
CA THR A 47 10.70 -11.09 -19.74
C THR A 47 9.29 -10.74 -19.33
N THR A 48 9.17 -10.30 -18.10
CA THR A 48 7.98 -9.63 -17.57
C THR A 48 8.30 -8.14 -17.45
N GLN A 49 7.40 -7.30 -17.93
CA GLN A 49 7.55 -5.84 -17.90
C GLN A 49 6.71 -5.25 -16.78
N VAL A 50 7.33 -4.41 -15.96
CA VAL A 50 6.69 -3.72 -14.85
C VAL A 50 6.86 -2.22 -15.01
N LEU A 51 5.74 -1.50 -15.07
CA LEU A 51 5.69 -0.05 -15.16
C LEU A 51 5.53 0.56 -13.78
N SER A 52 6.56 1.23 -13.30
CA SER A 52 6.55 1.92 -12.01
C SER A 52 5.79 3.26 -12.07
N ALA A 53 5.39 3.78 -10.91
CA ALA A 53 4.61 5.01 -10.81
C ALA A 53 5.30 6.25 -11.41
N ASP A 54 6.61 6.27 -11.42
CA ASP A 54 7.43 7.34 -12.03
C ASP A 54 7.56 7.23 -13.55
N GLY A 55 6.93 6.22 -14.17
CA GLY A 55 7.00 5.94 -15.60
C GLY A 55 8.15 5.03 -16.02
N THR A 56 8.97 4.55 -15.10
CA THR A 56 10.05 3.61 -15.40
C THR A 56 9.47 2.25 -15.81
N LEU A 57 9.83 1.77 -17.00
CA LEU A 57 9.50 0.43 -17.47
C LEU A 57 10.68 -0.51 -17.21
N THR A 58 10.51 -1.47 -16.33
CA THR A 58 11.55 -2.45 -15.99
C THR A 58 11.28 -3.78 -16.68
N TYR A 59 12.29 -4.31 -17.38
CA TYR A 59 12.27 -5.62 -18.01
C TYR A 59 12.96 -6.63 -17.10
N ILE A 60 12.19 -7.55 -16.55
CA ILE A 60 12.69 -8.57 -15.63
C ILE A 60 12.74 -9.91 -16.34
N GLN A 61 13.90 -10.52 -16.40
CA GLN A 61 14.02 -11.88 -16.96
C GLN A 61 13.23 -12.85 -16.09
N ASN A 62 12.38 -13.68 -16.72
CA ASN A 62 11.46 -14.55 -16.00
C ASN A 62 12.17 -15.48 -15.02
N ARG A 63 13.39 -15.94 -15.36
CA ARG A 63 14.22 -16.79 -14.46
C ARG A 63 14.62 -16.10 -13.15
N ASN A 64 14.61 -14.77 -13.11
CA ASN A 64 14.94 -13.98 -11.93
C ASN A 64 13.73 -13.65 -11.06
N ILE A 65 12.55 -14.06 -11.47
CA ILE A 65 11.31 -13.91 -10.69
C ILE A 65 11.18 -15.11 -9.76
N THR A 66 11.77 -15.01 -8.58
CA THR A 66 11.75 -16.05 -7.56
C THR A 66 10.68 -15.83 -6.51
N MET A 67 10.26 -14.57 -6.34
CA MET A 67 9.21 -14.16 -5.42
C MET A 67 8.43 -13.00 -6.02
N VAL A 68 7.11 -13.07 -5.95
CA VAL A 68 6.20 -12.00 -6.38
C VAL A 68 5.30 -11.62 -5.22
N GLN A 69 5.26 -10.33 -4.91
CA GLN A 69 4.23 -9.76 -4.04
C GLN A 69 3.16 -9.14 -4.92
N ASN A 70 1.94 -9.65 -4.86
CA ASN A 70 0.82 -9.16 -5.66
C ASN A 70 -0.13 -8.35 -4.76
N PHE A 71 -0.24 -7.04 -5.05
CA PHE A 71 -1.06 -6.10 -4.29
C PHE A 71 -2.47 -5.93 -4.85
N SER A 72 -2.82 -6.66 -5.92
CA SER A 72 -4.12 -6.55 -6.59
C SER A 72 -5.10 -7.66 -6.24
N ARG A 73 -4.68 -8.67 -5.48
CA ARG A 73 -5.50 -9.86 -5.21
C ARG A 73 -6.44 -9.71 -4.02
N HIS A 74 -6.08 -8.88 -3.04
CA HIS A 74 -6.85 -8.70 -1.80
C HIS A 74 -6.97 -7.23 -1.45
N ASN A 75 -7.91 -6.92 -0.56
CA ASN A 75 -7.97 -5.61 0.06
C ASN A 75 -6.70 -5.37 0.88
N LEU A 76 -6.25 -4.13 0.90
CA LEU A 76 -5.03 -3.72 1.59
C LEU A 76 -5.35 -2.86 2.80
N THR A 77 -4.48 -2.92 3.79
CA THR A 77 -4.54 -2.02 4.94
C THR A 77 -3.53 -0.88 4.78
N ALA A 78 -3.85 0.26 5.34
CA ALA A 78 -2.93 1.37 5.46
C ALA A 78 -3.05 2.00 6.85
N ASN A 79 -1.92 2.49 7.37
CA ASN A 79 -1.90 3.23 8.61
C ASN A 79 -2.20 4.71 8.34
N VAL A 80 -3.05 5.27 9.16
CA VAL A 80 -3.30 6.71 9.24
C VAL A 80 -2.77 7.18 10.59
N ASP A 81 -1.64 7.86 10.57
CA ASP A 81 -0.94 8.29 11.77
C ASP A 81 -1.16 9.79 11.99
N ILE A 82 -1.78 10.13 13.11
CA ILE A 82 -1.98 11.50 13.57
C ILE A 82 -0.86 11.78 14.56
N GLN A 83 0.00 12.74 14.25
CA GLN A 83 1.09 13.11 15.14
C GLN A 83 0.54 13.79 16.39
N ILE A 84 0.92 13.31 17.56
CA ILE A 84 0.44 13.78 18.85
C ILE A 84 1.61 14.08 19.79
N THR A 85 1.31 14.82 20.86
CA THR A 85 2.25 15.05 21.96
C THR A 85 1.86 14.22 23.18
N PRO A 86 2.76 14.06 24.17
CA PRO A 86 2.41 13.38 25.43
C PRO A 86 1.26 14.03 26.20
N THR A 87 0.96 15.31 25.92
CA THR A 87 -0.11 16.08 26.57
C THR A 87 -1.41 16.10 25.76
N THR A 88 -1.43 15.53 24.55
CA THR A 88 -2.64 15.45 23.73
C THR A 88 -3.70 14.61 24.44
N PRO A 89 -4.96 15.11 24.59
CA PRO A 89 -6.03 14.37 25.26
C PRO A 89 -6.51 13.23 24.39
N LEU A 90 -6.03 12.01 24.65
CA LEU A 90 -6.27 10.81 23.84
C LEU A 90 -7.74 10.43 23.75
N ASP A 91 -8.51 10.63 24.84
CA ASP A 91 -9.95 10.31 24.85
C ASP A 91 -10.73 11.18 23.87
N GLN A 92 -10.35 12.46 23.72
CA GLN A 92 -10.96 13.36 22.75
C GLN A 92 -10.58 12.98 21.32
N VAL A 93 -9.33 12.62 21.09
CA VAL A 93 -8.85 12.15 19.77
C VAL A 93 -9.61 10.89 19.37
N GLU A 94 -9.71 9.92 20.26
CA GLU A 94 -10.41 8.66 19.99
C GLU A 94 -11.89 8.89 19.69
N ALA A 95 -12.56 9.72 20.49
CA ALA A 95 -13.97 10.05 20.28
C ALA A 95 -14.24 10.72 18.93
N ILE A 96 -13.40 11.67 18.53
CA ILE A 96 -13.52 12.35 17.24
C ILE A 96 -13.26 11.41 16.08
N VAL A 97 -12.22 10.58 16.17
CA VAL A 97 -11.88 9.60 15.15
C VAL A 97 -13.00 8.57 14.96
N LYS A 98 -13.53 8.04 16.04
CA LYS A 98 -14.65 7.09 15.99
C LYS A 98 -15.92 7.70 15.43
N LYS A 99 -16.22 8.95 15.78
CA LYS A 99 -17.39 9.67 15.28
C LYS A 99 -17.35 9.88 13.76
N ALA A 100 -16.17 10.07 13.20
CA ALA A 100 -15.97 10.25 11.75
C ALA A 100 -16.14 8.93 10.95
N GLY A 101 -16.04 7.77 11.59
CA GLY A 101 -16.03 6.46 10.92
C GLY A 101 -17.17 6.22 9.94
N PRO A 102 -18.46 6.36 10.35
CA PRO A 102 -19.58 6.12 9.45
C PRO A 102 -19.60 7.03 8.21
N SER A 103 -19.27 8.30 8.36
CA SER A 103 -19.19 9.26 7.26
C SER A 103 -18.05 8.91 6.31
N LEU A 104 -16.89 8.56 6.85
CA LEU A 104 -15.73 8.16 6.04
C LEU A 104 -16.04 6.91 5.22
N LEU A 105 -16.72 5.93 5.79
CA LEU A 105 -17.11 4.72 5.07
C LEU A 105 -18.01 5.03 3.86
N LYS A 106 -18.86 6.05 3.95
CA LYS A 106 -19.75 6.47 2.86
C LYS A 106 -19.07 7.32 1.80
N GLU A 107 -18.17 8.21 2.23
CA GLU A 107 -17.64 9.28 1.38
C GLU A 107 -16.28 8.93 0.76
N VAL A 108 -15.49 8.08 1.42
CA VAL A 108 -14.14 7.74 0.95
C VAL A 108 -14.22 6.57 -0.03
N ASP A 109 -13.86 6.83 -1.27
CA ASP A 109 -13.82 5.78 -2.29
C ASP A 109 -12.79 4.70 -1.93
N GLY A 110 -13.23 3.46 -2.07
CA GLY A 110 -12.40 2.29 -1.83
C GLY A 110 -12.37 1.79 -0.39
N LEU A 111 -12.86 2.53 0.58
CA LEU A 111 -12.92 2.09 1.98
C LEU A 111 -13.91 0.92 2.12
N ILE A 112 -13.47 -0.17 2.75
CA ILE A 112 -14.26 -1.42 2.84
C ILE A 112 -15.08 -1.48 4.12
N LYS A 113 -14.54 -0.93 5.20
CA LYS A 113 -15.17 -0.89 6.52
C LYS A 113 -14.79 0.38 7.24
N GLU A 114 -15.46 0.67 8.35
CA GLU A 114 -15.06 1.77 9.21
C GLU A 114 -13.60 1.60 9.67
N PRO A 115 -12.85 2.70 9.81
CA PRO A 115 -11.49 2.63 10.30
C PRO A 115 -11.37 2.00 11.68
N ASP A 116 -10.37 1.15 11.87
CA ASP A 116 -10.04 0.53 13.14
C ASP A 116 -9.09 1.41 13.95
N VAL A 117 -9.48 1.77 15.16
CA VAL A 117 -8.64 2.58 16.05
C VAL A 117 -7.64 1.69 16.78
N THR A 118 -6.34 1.91 16.53
CA THR A 118 -5.26 1.25 17.28
C THR A 118 -4.90 2.03 18.53
N GLY A 119 -4.92 3.36 18.47
CA GLY A 119 -4.56 4.24 19.57
C GLY A 119 -3.12 4.75 19.52
N PRO A 120 -2.58 5.20 20.65
CA PRO A 120 -1.23 5.77 20.71
C PRO A 120 -0.16 4.71 20.49
N THR A 121 0.80 5.03 19.63
CA THR A 121 1.96 4.20 19.31
C THR A 121 3.11 5.08 18.79
N THR A 122 4.19 4.47 18.39
CA THR A 122 5.27 5.18 17.70
C THR A 122 5.32 4.77 16.22
N ASP A 123 5.68 5.72 15.37
CA ASP A 123 5.94 5.44 13.96
C ASP A 123 7.36 4.84 13.77
N GLN A 124 7.72 4.57 12.50
CA GLN A 124 9.03 4.01 12.16
C GLN A 124 10.21 4.92 12.50
N MET A 125 9.97 6.21 12.71
CA MET A 125 10.97 7.20 13.10
C MET A 125 11.00 7.42 14.62
N GLY A 126 10.19 6.68 15.38
CA GLY A 126 10.07 6.81 16.84
C GLY A 126 9.23 7.99 17.31
N ARG A 127 8.48 8.66 16.41
CA ARG A 127 7.58 9.78 16.78
C ARG A 127 6.28 9.24 17.36
N LEU A 128 5.76 9.94 18.37
CA LEU A 128 4.49 9.58 18.99
C LEU A 128 3.32 9.91 18.05
N VAL A 129 2.52 8.91 17.75
CA VAL A 129 1.36 9.04 16.86
C VAL A 129 0.13 8.36 17.46
N PHE A 130 -1.04 8.86 17.10
CA PHE A 130 -2.30 8.16 17.28
C PHE A 130 -2.63 7.46 15.96
N ARG A 131 -2.63 6.14 15.98
CA ARG A 131 -2.77 5.30 14.78
C ARG A 131 -4.19 4.83 14.57
N VAL A 132 -4.64 4.98 13.36
CA VAL A 132 -5.89 4.39 12.84
C VAL A 132 -5.52 3.52 11.64
N VAL A 133 -6.09 2.33 11.55
CA VAL A 133 -5.85 1.41 10.43
C VAL A 133 -7.08 1.39 9.55
N ILE A 134 -6.91 1.66 8.28
CA ILE A 134 -7.97 1.53 7.29
C ILE A 134 -7.79 0.29 6.45
N THR A 135 -8.90 -0.27 5.97
CA THR A 135 -8.93 -1.37 4.99
C THR A 135 -9.60 -0.85 3.73
N ALA A 136 -8.90 -0.92 2.62
CA ALA A 136 -9.36 -0.38 1.34
C ALA A 136 -9.15 -1.36 0.20
N ARG A 137 -9.92 -1.17 -0.88
CA ARG A 137 -9.69 -1.91 -2.13
C ARG A 137 -8.27 -1.64 -2.62
N SER A 138 -7.68 -2.67 -3.20
CA SER A 138 -6.37 -2.57 -3.83
C SER A 138 -6.29 -1.36 -4.78
N GLY A 139 -5.19 -0.61 -4.67
CA GLY A 139 -4.95 0.59 -5.46
C GLY A 139 -5.57 1.88 -4.90
N THR A 140 -6.48 1.78 -3.93
CA THR A 140 -7.14 2.96 -3.32
C THR A 140 -6.63 3.28 -1.91
N GLN A 141 -5.83 2.40 -1.30
CA GLN A 141 -5.40 2.53 0.09
C GLN A 141 -4.64 3.84 0.38
N GLY A 142 -3.81 4.30 -0.56
CA GLY A 142 -3.04 5.53 -0.39
C GLY A 142 -3.92 6.78 -0.39
N SER A 143 -4.81 6.91 -1.38
CA SER A 143 -5.74 8.03 -1.46
C SER A 143 -6.77 8.00 -0.33
N ALA A 144 -7.26 6.82 0.03
CA ALA A 144 -8.17 6.66 1.16
C ALA A 144 -7.52 7.07 2.48
N ALA A 145 -6.26 6.65 2.72
CA ALA A 145 -5.52 7.06 3.92
C ALA A 145 -5.31 8.57 3.98
N ALA A 146 -4.96 9.20 2.86
CA ALA A 146 -4.77 10.65 2.80
C ALA A 146 -6.08 11.40 3.09
N THR A 147 -7.19 10.95 2.55
CA THR A 147 -8.51 11.56 2.79
C THR A 147 -8.94 11.39 4.24
N CYS A 148 -8.75 10.21 4.82
CA CYS A 148 -9.04 9.97 6.23
C CYS A 148 -8.20 10.87 7.14
N LEU A 149 -6.89 10.97 6.88
CA LEU A 149 -6.00 11.85 7.66
C LEU A 149 -6.44 13.30 7.57
N ALA A 150 -6.75 13.81 6.38
CA ALA A 150 -7.22 15.18 6.19
C ALA A 150 -8.51 15.45 6.98
N THR A 151 -9.45 14.51 6.97
CA THR A 151 -10.70 14.61 7.72
C THR A 151 -10.43 14.64 9.23
N TYR A 152 -9.60 13.73 9.73
CA TYR A 152 -9.24 13.69 11.15
C TYR A 152 -8.55 14.97 11.61
N LEU A 153 -7.59 15.48 10.83
CA LEU A 153 -6.91 16.73 11.17
C LEU A 153 -7.85 17.92 11.19
N LYS A 154 -8.79 17.98 10.24
CA LYS A 154 -9.82 19.02 10.22
C LYS A 154 -10.72 18.93 11.45
N ASP A 155 -11.25 17.76 11.75
CA ASP A 155 -12.17 17.56 12.87
C ASP A 155 -11.49 17.85 14.23
N LEU A 156 -10.22 17.44 14.38
CA LEU A 156 -9.42 17.70 15.57
C LEU A 156 -9.11 19.19 15.72
N ASN A 157 -8.81 19.87 14.62
CA ASN A 157 -8.55 21.31 14.63
C ASN A 157 -9.83 22.10 14.95
N ASP A 158 -10.96 21.71 14.39
CA ASP A 158 -12.27 22.33 14.67
C ASP A 158 -12.68 22.17 16.15
N ALA A 159 -12.25 21.08 16.78
CA ALA A 159 -12.45 20.80 18.21
C ALA A 159 -11.36 21.39 19.11
N GLU A 160 -10.40 22.13 18.54
CA GLU A 160 -9.28 22.76 19.26
C GLU A 160 -8.46 21.75 20.08
N VAL A 161 -8.31 20.52 19.61
CA VAL A 161 -7.49 19.52 20.24
C VAL A 161 -6.01 19.80 19.97
N PRO A 162 -5.17 19.93 21.02
CA PRO A 162 -3.75 20.20 20.85
C PRO A 162 -3.03 19.00 20.24
N LEU A 163 -2.43 19.20 19.06
CA LEU A 163 -1.57 18.25 18.36
C LEU A 163 -0.13 18.77 18.35
N ASP A 164 0.80 17.95 17.89
CA ASP A 164 2.18 18.38 17.71
C ASP A 164 2.27 19.41 16.58
N ASN A 165 2.68 20.61 16.93
CA ASN A 165 2.86 21.74 16.01
C ASN A 165 4.33 22.13 15.91
N GLU A 166 5.29 21.21 16.00
CA GLU A 166 6.72 21.53 15.88
C GLU A 166 7.14 21.96 14.46
N TRP A 167 6.29 22.71 13.77
CA TRP A 167 6.66 23.50 12.60
C TRP A 167 6.25 24.97 12.82
N GLY A 168 6.80 25.54 13.89
CA GLY A 168 6.76 26.97 14.16
C GLY A 168 8.04 27.63 13.68
#